data_2ae01a3915d3c2ef9d4d92c229a91fdb
#
_entry.id   2ae01a3915d3c2ef9d4d92c229a91fdb
#
_cell.length_a   1.000
_cell.length_b   1.000
_cell.length_c   1.000
_cell.angle_alpha   90.00
_cell.angle_beta   90.00
_cell.angle_gamma   90.00
#
_symmetry.space_group_name_H-M   'P 1'
#
loop_
_entity.id
_entity.type
_entity.pdbx_description
1 polymer ?
#
loop_
_entity_poly.entity_id
_entity_poly.type
_entity_poly.pdbx_seq_one_letter_code
_entity_poly.pdbx_strand_id
1 'polypeptide(L)'
;MDSDRPGRVLAGLESFLAAGPESPADPRQQVVELFHRVAVSVPAYRAFLREHGVEPGEVRTFADFERVPLMTKENYHRRYPLPDRCRQGRLDGCDMVAVSSGSTGQPTFWPRSVSDELAVAARFEQVFASSFAAAERTTLAVVCFPLGTWVGGLYTLACARHLAAKGYPITVVAPGNNKAEILRVIPELAPHCEQTVLLGYPPFVKDVIDTGIAAGLDWTRYAVKLVLAGEVFS
;
A
#
# COMPACT_ATOMS: atom_id res chain seq x y z
N MET A 1 14.58 21.74 10.36
CA MET A 1 14.92 20.77 9.31
C MET A 1 15.50 19.54 9.99
N ASP A 2 14.92 18.36 9.75
CA ASP A 2 15.39 17.12 10.39
C ASP A 2 16.67 16.65 9.68
N SER A 3 17.82 16.97 10.27
CA SER A 3 19.14 16.69 9.69
C SER A 3 19.46 15.20 9.59
N ASP A 4 18.73 14.34 10.31
CA ASP A 4 18.96 12.89 10.35
C ASP A 4 18.01 12.08 9.41
N ARG A 5 17.17 12.77 8.65
CA ARG A 5 16.22 12.11 7.73
C ARG A 5 16.91 11.19 6.70
N PRO A 6 18.01 11.61 6.02
CA PRO A 6 18.69 10.72 5.07
C PRO A 6 19.22 9.46 5.72
N GLY A 7 19.80 9.55 6.92
CA GLY A 7 20.31 8.40 7.66
C GLY A 7 19.22 7.39 8.02
N ARG A 8 18.04 7.87 8.46
CA ARG A 8 16.91 6.99 8.77
C ARG A 8 16.32 6.31 7.52
N VAL A 9 16.25 7.01 6.39
CA VAL A 9 15.79 6.42 5.13
C VAL A 9 16.74 5.33 4.66
N LEU A 10 18.06 5.59 4.73
CA LEU A 10 19.09 4.63 4.36
C LEU A 10 19.03 3.38 5.26
N ALA A 11 19.01 3.57 6.57
CA ALA A 11 18.89 2.46 7.52
C ALA A 11 17.61 1.64 7.34
N GLY A 12 16.49 2.30 7.02
CA GLY A 12 15.23 1.63 6.70
C GLY A 12 15.33 0.78 5.43
N LEU A 13 15.98 1.29 4.39
CA LEU A 13 16.22 0.55 3.16
C LEU A 13 17.16 -0.63 3.37
N GLU A 14 18.27 -0.43 4.07
CA GLU A 14 19.22 -1.52 4.42
C GLU A 14 18.52 -2.62 5.23
N SER A 15 17.71 -2.25 6.22
CA SER A 15 16.92 -3.18 7.01
C SER A 15 15.94 -3.97 6.14
N PHE A 16 15.22 -3.29 5.25
CA PHE A 16 14.30 -3.94 4.30
C PHE A 16 15.02 -4.93 3.38
N LEU A 17 16.17 -4.54 2.82
CA LEU A 17 16.94 -5.38 1.91
C LEU A 17 17.52 -6.62 2.61
N ALA A 18 17.91 -6.49 3.88
CA ALA A 18 18.51 -7.57 4.67
C ALA A 18 17.47 -8.52 5.30
N ALA A 19 16.24 -8.06 5.57
CA ALA A 19 15.19 -8.87 6.17
C ALA A 19 14.71 -9.96 5.20
N GLY A 20 14.35 -11.13 5.70
CA GLY A 20 13.59 -12.13 4.94
C GLY A 20 12.10 -11.78 4.91
N PRO A 21 11.26 -12.56 4.18
CA PRO A 21 9.82 -12.47 4.32
C PRO A 21 9.45 -12.80 5.77
N GLU A 22 9.14 -11.77 6.56
CA GLU A 22 8.83 -11.95 7.98
C GLU A 22 7.62 -12.87 8.18
N SER A 23 7.74 -13.80 9.13
CA SER A 23 6.56 -14.43 9.72
C SER A 23 5.67 -13.33 10.32
N PRO A 24 4.36 -13.35 10.11
CA PRO A 24 3.49 -12.33 10.67
C PRO A 24 3.59 -12.37 12.19
N ALA A 25 4.15 -11.30 12.80
CA ALA A 25 3.99 -11.05 14.22
C ALA A 25 2.48 -10.96 14.52
N ASP A 26 2.08 -11.28 15.77
CA ASP A 26 0.67 -11.24 16.16
C ASP A 26 0.04 -9.90 15.74
N PRO A 27 -0.96 -9.89 14.83
CA PRO A 27 -1.59 -8.66 14.36
C PRO A 27 -2.21 -7.83 15.49
N ARG A 28 -2.67 -8.49 16.55
CA ARG A 28 -3.28 -7.83 17.72
C ARG A 28 -2.25 -7.04 18.50
N GLN A 29 -1.08 -7.61 18.70
CA GLN A 29 0.03 -6.90 19.35
C GLN A 29 0.50 -5.72 18.49
N GLN A 30 0.64 -5.91 17.18
CA GLN A 30 1.04 -4.83 16.26
C GLN A 30 0.07 -3.65 16.29
N VAL A 31 -1.23 -3.92 16.40
CA VAL A 31 -2.25 -2.86 16.49
C VAL A 31 -2.08 -2.04 17.78
N VAL A 32 -1.87 -2.69 18.93
CA VAL A 32 -1.67 -2.01 20.20
C VAL A 32 -0.37 -1.18 20.19
N GLU A 33 0.70 -1.72 19.64
CA GLU A 33 1.96 -0.99 19.48
C GLU A 33 1.80 0.23 18.55
N LEU A 34 1.07 0.06 17.43
CA LEU A 34 0.77 1.17 16.53
C LEU A 34 -0.05 2.24 17.23
N PHE A 35 -1.09 1.85 17.99
CA PHE A 35 -1.91 2.75 18.77
C PHE A 35 -1.06 3.64 19.68
N HIS A 36 -0.17 3.06 20.47
CA HIS A 36 0.70 3.82 21.37
C HIS A 36 1.62 4.78 20.62
N ARG A 37 2.25 4.33 19.54
CA ARG A 37 3.10 5.20 18.70
C ARG A 37 2.32 6.39 18.14
N VAL A 38 1.11 6.17 17.66
CA VAL A 38 0.25 7.22 17.08
C VAL A 38 -0.27 8.16 18.16
N ALA A 39 -0.70 7.65 19.30
CA ALA A 39 -1.18 8.44 20.42
C ALA A 39 -0.14 9.45 20.95
N VAL A 40 1.15 9.09 20.89
CA VAL A 40 2.24 9.98 21.26
C VAL A 40 2.65 10.93 20.15
N SER A 41 2.69 10.45 18.90
CA SER A 41 3.33 11.17 17.80
C SER A 41 2.39 12.05 16.97
N VAL A 42 1.06 11.82 17.00
CA VAL A 42 0.08 12.54 16.17
C VAL A 42 -0.79 13.46 17.01
N PRO A 43 -0.63 14.80 16.93
CA PRO A 43 -1.37 15.75 17.75
C PRO A 43 -2.88 15.62 17.64
N ALA A 44 -3.44 15.47 16.43
CA ALA A 44 -4.86 15.30 16.22
C ALA A 44 -5.40 14.03 16.90
N TYR A 45 -4.63 12.92 16.86
CA TYR A 45 -5.07 11.68 17.49
C TYR A 45 -5.08 11.79 19.03
N ARG A 46 -4.06 12.44 19.59
CA ARG A 46 -4.00 12.75 21.02
C ARG A 46 -5.18 13.62 21.46
N ALA A 47 -5.54 14.64 20.68
CA ALA A 47 -6.70 15.48 20.95
C ALA A 47 -8.00 14.67 20.87
N PHE A 48 -8.15 13.85 19.86
CA PHE A 48 -9.30 12.96 19.66
C PHE A 48 -9.49 12.00 20.87
N LEU A 49 -8.43 11.32 21.31
CA LEU A 49 -8.48 10.42 22.45
C LEU A 49 -8.90 11.16 23.74
N ARG A 50 -8.31 12.31 24.01
CA ARG A 50 -8.64 13.14 25.18
C ARG A 50 -10.10 13.59 25.17
N GLU A 51 -10.63 14.00 24.02
CA GLU A 51 -12.02 14.42 23.88
C GLU A 51 -13.02 13.29 24.14
N HIS A 52 -12.60 12.05 23.92
CA HIS A 52 -13.40 10.86 24.16
C HIS A 52 -13.08 10.16 25.48
N GLY A 53 -12.28 10.79 26.36
CA GLY A 53 -11.94 10.25 27.69
C GLY A 53 -11.07 8.99 27.63
N VAL A 54 -10.31 8.79 26.57
CA VAL A 54 -9.42 7.63 26.42
C VAL A 54 -8.01 7.99 26.90
N GLU A 55 -7.55 7.32 27.94
CA GLU A 55 -6.18 7.42 28.43
C GLU A 55 -5.31 6.37 27.75
N PRO A 56 -4.33 6.76 26.92
CA PRO A 56 -3.54 5.80 26.16
C PRO A 56 -2.84 4.74 27.03
N GLY A 57 -2.43 5.07 28.26
CA GLY A 57 -1.78 4.13 29.17
C GLY A 57 -2.68 2.99 29.68
N GLU A 58 -3.99 3.12 29.53
CA GLU A 58 -4.97 2.09 29.91
C GLU A 58 -5.24 1.09 28.79
N VAL A 59 -4.91 1.40 27.54
CA VAL A 59 -5.06 0.52 26.39
C VAL A 59 -3.85 -0.39 26.30
N ARG A 60 -3.92 -1.58 26.92
CA ARG A 60 -2.80 -2.52 27.03
C ARG A 60 -2.96 -3.76 26.17
N THR A 61 -4.18 -4.10 25.85
CA THR A 61 -4.55 -5.31 25.09
C THR A 61 -5.35 -4.94 23.84
N PHE A 62 -5.47 -5.89 22.93
CA PHE A 62 -6.34 -5.71 21.76
C PHE A 62 -7.81 -5.49 22.17
N ALA A 63 -8.28 -6.17 23.23
CA ALA A 63 -9.63 -5.97 23.77
C ALA A 63 -9.86 -4.55 24.32
N ASP A 64 -8.82 -3.90 24.88
CA ASP A 64 -8.92 -2.50 25.28
C ASP A 64 -8.96 -1.59 24.04
N PHE A 65 -8.16 -1.90 23.01
CA PHE A 65 -8.16 -1.16 21.75
C PHE A 65 -9.52 -1.21 21.03
N GLU A 66 -10.23 -2.33 21.08
CA GLU A 66 -11.58 -2.46 20.49
C GLU A 66 -12.61 -1.50 21.09
N ARG A 67 -12.33 -0.94 22.28
CA ARG A 67 -13.20 0.06 22.93
C ARG A 67 -12.85 1.50 22.55
N VAL A 68 -11.73 1.72 21.87
CA VAL A 68 -11.33 3.05 21.40
C VAL A 68 -12.34 3.53 20.35
N PRO A 69 -12.84 4.77 20.45
CA PRO A 69 -13.81 5.30 19.51
C PRO A 69 -13.29 5.28 18.07
N LEU A 70 -14.17 4.94 17.13
CA LEU A 70 -13.85 4.89 15.72
C LEU A 70 -13.65 6.30 15.16
N MET A 71 -12.54 6.48 14.44
CA MET A 71 -12.32 7.68 13.64
C MET A 71 -13.11 7.60 12.33
N THR A 72 -13.78 8.68 11.99
CA THR A 72 -14.50 8.83 10.71
C THR A 72 -13.97 10.02 9.93
N LYS A 73 -14.45 10.19 8.70
CA LYS A 73 -14.14 11.40 7.93
C LYS A 73 -14.66 12.66 8.63
N GLU A 74 -15.82 12.57 9.25
CA GLU A 74 -16.52 13.68 9.91
C GLU A 74 -15.86 14.06 11.24
N ASN A 75 -15.67 13.09 12.14
CA ASN A 75 -15.19 13.36 13.49
C ASN A 75 -13.66 13.52 13.58
N TYR A 76 -12.92 13.15 12.53
CA TYR A 76 -11.46 13.21 12.53
C TYR A 76 -10.87 13.95 11.32
N HIS A 77 -11.08 13.45 10.08
CA HIS A 77 -10.40 14.00 8.91
C HIS A 77 -10.80 15.44 8.57
N ARG A 78 -12.07 15.80 8.77
CA ARG A 78 -12.59 17.16 8.51
C ARG A 78 -12.39 18.09 9.69
N ARG A 79 -12.25 17.53 10.88
CA ARG A 79 -12.17 18.30 12.13
C ARG A 79 -10.77 18.83 12.41
N TYR A 80 -9.74 18.05 12.11
CA TYR A 80 -8.36 18.41 12.40
C TYR A 80 -7.60 18.83 11.15
N PRO A 81 -6.77 19.91 11.22
CA PRO A 81 -5.92 20.34 10.12
C PRO A 81 -4.98 19.21 9.65
N LEU A 82 -4.62 19.24 8.37
CA LEU A 82 -3.76 18.22 7.78
C LEU A 82 -2.42 18.06 8.53
N PRO A 83 -1.69 19.14 8.91
CA PRO A 83 -0.44 18.98 9.67
C PRO A 83 -0.64 18.23 10.98
N ASP A 84 -1.71 18.53 11.73
CA ASP A 84 -1.96 17.91 13.04
C ASP A 84 -2.27 16.41 12.94
N ARG A 85 -2.71 15.95 11.77
CA ARG A 85 -2.94 14.54 11.46
C ARG A 85 -1.66 13.80 11.05
N CYS A 86 -0.53 14.52 10.94
CA CYS A 86 0.80 13.96 10.65
C CYS A 86 1.58 13.74 11.94
N ARG A 87 2.61 12.90 11.87
CA ARG A 87 3.55 12.70 12.98
C ARG A 87 4.17 14.03 13.38
N GLN A 88 4.19 14.32 14.67
CA GLN A 88 4.72 15.55 15.27
C GLN A 88 4.04 16.85 14.78
N GLY A 89 2.86 16.75 14.15
CA GLY A 89 2.14 17.91 13.63
C GLY A 89 2.78 18.57 12.41
N ARG A 90 3.57 17.84 11.62
CA ARG A 90 4.41 18.41 10.56
C ARG A 90 4.27 17.65 9.25
N LEU A 91 4.24 18.40 8.13
CA LEU A 91 4.25 17.83 6.77
C LEU A 91 5.66 17.63 6.21
N ASP A 92 6.66 18.31 6.74
CA ASP A 92 8.04 18.24 6.25
C ASP A 92 8.74 16.88 6.49
N GLY A 93 8.10 15.99 7.28
CA GLY A 93 8.51 14.59 7.40
C GLY A 93 7.97 13.68 6.30
N CYS A 94 7.12 14.21 5.40
CA CYS A 94 6.50 13.46 4.31
C CYS A 94 7.21 13.74 2.98
N ASP A 95 7.27 12.73 2.13
CA ASP A 95 7.91 12.79 0.80
C ASP A 95 6.87 12.92 -0.31
N MET A 96 5.66 12.44 -0.03
CA MET A 96 4.58 12.35 -0.98
C MET A 96 3.24 12.62 -0.28
N VAL A 97 2.31 13.21 -1.01
CA VAL A 97 0.90 13.28 -0.60
C VAL A 97 0.05 12.55 -1.63
N ALA A 98 -0.56 11.46 -1.22
CA ALA A 98 -1.55 10.78 -2.03
C ALA A 98 -2.96 11.35 -1.77
N VAL A 99 -3.84 11.16 -2.74
CA VAL A 99 -5.21 11.68 -2.69
C VAL A 99 -6.20 10.54 -2.87
N SER A 100 -7.26 10.50 -2.08
CA SER A 100 -8.37 9.57 -2.30
C SER A 100 -9.46 10.20 -3.18
N SER A 101 -10.26 9.35 -3.86
CA SER A 101 -11.30 9.77 -4.82
C SER A 101 -12.37 10.70 -4.25
N GLY A 102 -12.53 10.73 -2.92
CA GLY A 102 -13.55 11.56 -2.32
C GLY A 102 -14.97 11.24 -2.81
N SER A 103 -15.39 9.97 -2.78
CA SER A 103 -16.74 9.54 -3.15
C SER A 103 -17.88 10.36 -2.49
N THR A 104 -17.55 11.13 -1.45
CA THR A 104 -18.43 12.08 -0.75
C THR A 104 -18.20 13.54 -1.15
N GLY A 105 -17.55 13.82 -2.29
CA GLY A 105 -17.37 15.16 -2.86
C GLY A 105 -16.10 15.91 -2.43
N GLN A 106 -15.41 15.46 -1.37
CA GLN A 106 -14.13 16.07 -0.97
C GLN A 106 -13.03 15.02 -0.86
N PRO A 107 -11.88 15.22 -1.53
CA PRO A 107 -10.75 14.31 -1.45
C PRO A 107 -10.12 14.35 -0.05
N THR A 108 -9.59 13.21 0.38
CA THR A 108 -8.77 13.14 1.59
C THR A 108 -7.30 13.06 1.18
N PHE A 109 -6.47 13.87 1.81
CA PHE A 109 -5.02 13.88 1.59
C PHE A 109 -4.34 12.94 2.57
N TRP A 110 -3.43 12.12 2.04
CA TRP A 110 -2.70 11.09 2.75
C TRP A 110 -1.19 11.33 2.64
N PRO A 111 -0.59 12.11 3.55
CA PRO A 111 0.86 12.29 3.59
C PRO A 111 1.55 10.95 3.86
N ARG A 112 2.64 10.69 3.17
CA ARG A 112 3.41 9.45 3.22
C ARG A 112 4.90 9.75 3.26
N SER A 113 5.66 8.77 3.70
CA SER A 113 7.12 8.80 3.70
C SER A 113 7.70 7.54 3.06
N VAL A 114 8.96 7.58 2.63
CA VAL A 114 9.69 6.40 2.16
C VAL A 114 9.69 5.29 3.21
N SER A 115 9.76 5.64 4.50
CA SER A 115 9.69 4.65 5.58
C SER A 115 8.33 3.92 5.63
N ASP A 116 7.22 4.64 5.36
CA ASP A 116 5.90 4.03 5.25
C ASP A 116 5.81 3.12 4.01
N GLU A 117 6.44 3.54 2.90
CA GLU A 117 6.50 2.76 1.66
C GLU A 117 7.26 1.45 1.85
N LEU A 118 8.43 1.48 2.50
CA LEU A 118 9.21 0.27 2.82
C LEU A 118 8.45 -0.69 3.74
N ALA A 119 7.72 -0.18 4.73
CA ALA A 119 6.88 -1.00 5.60
C ALA A 119 5.75 -1.70 4.82
N VAL A 120 5.16 -1.03 3.82
CA VAL A 120 4.17 -1.64 2.92
C VAL A 120 4.84 -2.64 1.97
N ALA A 121 6.04 -2.33 1.46
CA ALA A 121 6.80 -3.24 0.61
C ALA A 121 7.11 -4.57 1.29
N ALA A 122 7.40 -4.57 2.60
CA ALA A 122 7.57 -5.80 3.37
C ALA A 122 6.29 -6.66 3.42
N ARG A 123 5.10 -6.03 3.41
CA ARG A 123 3.82 -6.77 3.31
C ARG A 123 3.57 -7.29 1.89
N PHE A 124 3.92 -6.53 0.89
CA PHE A 124 3.92 -7.01 -0.50
C PHE A 124 4.84 -8.22 -0.68
N GLU A 125 6.01 -8.22 -0.05
CA GLU A 125 6.93 -9.35 -0.05
C GLU A 125 6.28 -10.61 0.46
N GLN A 126 5.58 -10.56 1.60
CA GLN A 126 4.85 -11.70 2.14
C GLN A 126 3.85 -12.27 1.13
N VAL A 127 3.06 -11.40 0.48
CA VAL A 127 2.08 -11.81 -0.53
C VAL A 127 2.78 -12.42 -1.75
N PHE A 128 3.81 -11.78 -2.28
CA PHE A 128 4.49 -12.24 -3.48
C PHE A 128 5.27 -13.53 -3.24
N ALA A 129 5.92 -13.68 -2.10
CA ALA A 129 6.62 -14.91 -1.74
C ALA A 129 5.64 -16.08 -1.48
N SER A 130 4.60 -15.85 -0.65
CA SER A 130 3.71 -16.95 -0.23
C SER A 130 2.68 -17.34 -1.28
N SER A 131 2.10 -16.37 -2.01
CA SER A 131 0.99 -16.63 -2.94
C SER A 131 1.44 -16.89 -4.36
N PHE A 132 2.60 -16.39 -4.75
CA PHE A 132 3.08 -16.45 -6.14
C PHE A 132 4.44 -17.14 -6.29
N ALA A 133 5.10 -17.52 -5.22
CA ALA A 133 6.47 -18.05 -5.23
C ALA A 133 7.42 -17.14 -6.04
N ALA A 134 7.25 -15.82 -5.91
CA ALA A 134 7.91 -14.84 -6.78
C ALA A 134 9.42 -14.73 -6.54
N ALA A 135 9.96 -15.34 -5.48
CA ALA A 135 11.40 -15.47 -5.27
C ALA A 135 12.05 -16.48 -6.23
N GLU A 136 11.28 -17.43 -6.74
CA GLU A 136 11.75 -18.55 -7.56
C GLU A 136 11.30 -18.46 -9.02
N ARG A 137 10.33 -17.57 -9.32
CA ARG A 137 9.67 -17.49 -10.62
C ARG A 137 9.80 -16.10 -11.22
N THR A 138 10.26 -16.03 -12.45
CA THR A 138 10.24 -14.79 -13.21
C THR A 138 8.81 -14.26 -13.34
N THR A 139 8.60 -13.04 -12.88
CA THR A 139 7.26 -12.48 -12.70
C THR A 139 7.13 -11.13 -13.40
N LEU A 140 6.14 -11.00 -14.29
CA LEU A 140 5.71 -9.70 -14.80
C LEU A 140 4.61 -9.13 -13.87
N ALA A 141 4.92 -8.06 -13.16
CA ALA A 141 3.95 -7.32 -12.34
C ALA A 141 3.35 -6.17 -13.15
N VAL A 142 2.05 -6.24 -13.45
CA VAL A 142 1.33 -5.23 -14.24
C VAL A 142 0.46 -4.40 -13.31
N VAL A 143 0.83 -3.14 -13.08
CA VAL A 143 0.11 -2.22 -12.21
C VAL A 143 -1.04 -1.59 -12.98
N CYS A 144 -2.27 -2.07 -12.69
CA CYS A 144 -3.52 -1.66 -13.32
C CYS A 144 -4.34 -0.68 -12.45
N PHE A 145 -3.79 -0.22 -11.33
CA PHE A 145 -4.40 0.85 -10.54
C PHE A 145 -4.16 2.21 -11.19
N PRO A 146 -5.11 3.17 -11.04
CA PRO A 146 -4.85 4.54 -11.47
C PRO A 146 -3.54 5.08 -10.87
N LEU A 147 -2.77 5.75 -11.69
CA LEU A 147 -1.53 6.43 -11.31
C LEU A 147 -1.80 7.93 -11.00
N GLY A 148 -0.77 8.75 -10.99
CA GLY A 148 -0.86 10.16 -10.64
C GLY A 148 -0.86 10.36 -9.13
N THR A 149 -1.92 10.93 -8.57
CA THR A 149 -2.02 11.20 -7.12
C THR A 149 -2.60 10.03 -6.31
N TRP A 150 -3.01 8.94 -6.96
CA TRP A 150 -3.65 7.81 -6.31
C TRP A 150 -2.66 6.92 -5.57
N VAL A 151 -2.88 6.73 -4.27
CA VAL A 151 -2.00 5.92 -3.42
C VAL A 151 -1.90 4.47 -3.89
N GLY A 152 -3.00 3.88 -4.37
CA GLY A 152 -3.04 2.49 -4.81
C GLY A 152 -2.05 2.20 -5.94
N GLY A 153 -2.03 3.02 -6.98
CA GLY A 153 -1.10 2.85 -8.10
C GLY A 153 0.35 3.14 -7.72
N LEU A 154 0.58 4.27 -7.05
CA LEU A 154 1.93 4.70 -6.68
C LEU A 154 2.61 3.71 -5.72
N TYR A 155 1.91 3.29 -4.65
CA TYR A 155 2.46 2.35 -3.68
C TYR A 155 2.65 0.96 -4.26
N THR A 156 1.72 0.47 -5.07
CA THR A 156 1.86 -0.83 -5.74
C THR A 156 3.08 -0.86 -6.66
N LEU A 157 3.27 0.21 -7.45
CA LEU A 157 4.45 0.35 -8.31
C LEU A 157 5.73 0.38 -7.48
N ALA A 158 5.79 1.23 -6.45
CA ALA A 158 6.96 1.38 -5.60
C ALA A 158 7.31 0.07 -4.87
N CYS A 159 6.32 -0.58 -4.24
CA CYS A 159 6.52 -1.86 -3.54
C CYS A 159 7.05 -2.96 -4.47
N ALA A 160 6.45 -3.13 -5.66
CA ALA A 160 6.92 -4.13 -6.62
C ALA A 160 8.36 -3.84 -7.10
N ARG A 161 8.72 -2.56 -7.28
CA ARG A 161 10.11 -2.16 -7.60
C ARG A 161 11.08 -2.40 -6.45
N HIS A 162 10.65 -2.20 -5.20
CA HIS A 162 11.47 -2.52 -4.02
C HIS A 162 11.75 -4.03 -3.94
N LEU A 163 10.77 -4.88 -4.26
CA LEU A 163 11.00 -6.34 -4.33
C LEU A 163 12.01 -6.69 -5.43
N ALA A 164 11.89 -6.08 -6.61
CA ALA A 164 12.88 -6.27 -7.67
C ALA A 164 14.28 -5.83 -7.23
N ALA A 165 14.40 -4.67 -6.56
CA ALA A 165 15.68 -4.20 -6.01
C ALA A 165 16.24 -5.12 -4.92
N LYS A 166 15.37 -5.83 -4.19
CA LYS A 166 15.75 -6.83 -3.18
C LYS A 166 16.25 -8.14 -3.79
N GLY A 167 16.13 -8.33 -5.09
CA GLY A 167 16.62 -9.50 -5.82
C GLY A 167 15.54 -10.49 -6.27
N TYR A 168 14.26 -10.17 -6.07
CA TYR A 168 13.19 -10.96 -6.67
C TYR A 168 13.21 -10.83 -8.20
N PRO A 169 13.04 -11.89 -8.98
CA PRO A 169 13.00 -11.84 -10.44
C PRO A 169 11.68 -11.24 -10.95
N ILE A 170 11.40 -10.00 -10.55
CA ILE A 170 10.18 -9.26 -10.86
C ILE A 170 10.52 -8.12 -11.83
N THR A 171 9.83 -8.09 -12.96
CA THR A 171 9.80 -6.93 -13.88
C THR A 171 8.45 -6.21 -13.72
N VAL A 172 8.47 -4.89 -13.57
CA VAL A 172 7.27 -4.10 -13.32
C VAL A 172 6.95 -3.25 -14.53
N VAL A 173 5.70 -3.28 -14.97
CA VAL A 173 5.14 -2.33 -15.93
C VAL A 173 3.91 -1.67 -15.31
N ALA A 174 3.74 -0.37 -15.49
CA ALA A 174 2.69 0.39 -14.85
C ALA A 174 1.86 1.19 -15.86
N PRO A 175 1.01 0.52 -16.66
CA PRO A 175 0.12 1.18 -17.61
C PRO A 175 -1.02 1.94 -16.89
N GLY A 176 -1.18 1.73 -15.59
CA GLY A 176 -2.27 2.33 -14.83
C GLY A 176 -3.63 1.78 -15.27
N ASN A 177 -4.63 2.64 -15.30
CA ASN A 177 -5.98 2.29 -15.78
C ASN A 177 -6.16 2.49 -17.30
N ASN A 178 -5.08 2.40 -18.07
CA ASN A 178 -5.13 2.43 -19.53
C ASN A 178 -5.27 1.01 -20.07
N LYS A 179 -6.52 0.59 -20.34
CA LYS A 179 -6.85 -0.75 -20.82
C LYS A 179 -6.16 -1.10 -22.15
N ALA A 180 -6.13 -0.17 -23.10
CA ALA A 180 -5.48 -0.39 -24.39
C ALA A 180 -3.98 -0.68 -24.23
N GLU A 181 -3.32 0.06 -23.36
CA GLU A 181 -1.90 -0.13 -23.06
C GLU A 181 -1.64 -1.47 -22.34
N ILE A 182 -2.52 -1.87 -21.42
CA ILE A 182 -2.42 -3.18 -20.76
C ILE A 182 -2.48 -4.30 -21.79
N LEU A 183 -3.47 -4.26 -22.69
CA LEU A 183 -3.65 -5.27 -23.73
C LEU A 183 -2.53 -5.26 -24.78
N ARG A 184 -1.83 -4.14 -24.94
CA ARG A 184 -0.67 -4.03 -25.82
C ARG A 184 0.59 -4.63 -25.19
N VAL A 185 0.86 -4.35 -23.90
CA VAL A 185 2.12 -4.75 -23.25
C VAL A 185 2.15 -6.20 -22.81
N ILE A 186 0.99 -6.81 -22.48
CA ILE A 186 0.94 -8.20 -22.00
C ILE A 186 1.43 -9.19 -23.06
N PRO A 187 0.97 -9.20 -24.31
CA PRO A 187 1.46 -10.12 -25.33
C PRO A 187 2.94 -9.98 -25.63
N GLU A 188 3.50 -8.78 -25.46
CA GLU A 188 4.91 -8.49 -25.72
C GLU A 188 5.82 -8.92 -24.55
N LEU A 189 5.41 -8.70 -23.32
CA LEU A 189 6.26 -8.89 -22.15
C LEU A 189 6.02 -10.22 -21.42
N ALA A 190 4.78 -10.66 -21.30
CA ALA A 190 4.43 -11.86 -20.55
C ALA A 190 5.07 -13.15 -21.07
N PRO A 191 5.32 -13.35 -22.39
CA PRO A 191 6.03 -14.52 -22.90
C PRO A 191 7.46 -14.69 -22.37
N HIS A 192 8.06 -13.64 -21.81
CA HIS A 192 9.39 -13.66 -21.22
C HIS A 192 9.40 -13.95 -19.72
N CYS A 193 8.24 -14.20 -19.12
CA CYS A 193 8.07 -14.47 -17.70
C CYS A 193 7.30 -15.78 -17.48
N GLU A 194 7.56 -16.45 -16.36
CA GLU A 194 6.86 -17.67 -15.98
C GLU A 194 5.44 -17.41 -15.45
N GLN A 195 5.19 -16.18 -15.02
CA GLN A 195 3.86 -15.75 -14.57
C GLN A 195 3.66 -14.24 -14.74
N THR A 196 2.39 -13.86 -14.85
CA THR A 196 1.97 -12.45 -14.91
C THR A 196 1.03 -12.16 -13.74
N VAL A 197 1.31 -11.13 -12.95
CA VAL A 197 0.47 -10.69 -11.84
C VAL A 197 -0.18 -9.37 -12.21
N LEU A 198 -1.51 -9.36 -12.38
CA LEU A 198 -2.29 -8.13 -12.58
C LEU A 198 -2.68 -7.57 -11.21
N LEU A 199 -2.29 -6.32 -10.92
CA LEU A 199 -2.58 -5.65 -9.65
C LEU A 199 -3.53 -4.50 -9.91
N GLY A 200 -4.79 -4.61 -9.46
CA GLY A 200 -5.78 -3.61 -9.84
C GLY A 200 -7.10 -3.66 -9.07
N TYR A 201 -7.97 -2.75 -9.46
CA TYR A 201 -9.33 -2.65 -8.97
C TYR A 201 -10.20 -3.73 -9.62
N PRO A 202 -10.98 -4.53 -8.85
CA PRO A 202 -11.66 -5.72 -9.38
C PRO A 202 -12.49 -5.49 -10.63
N PRO A 203 -13.44 -4.52 -10.70
CA PRO A 203 -14.23 -4.28 -11.89
C PRO A 203 -13.40 -3.90 -13.12
N PHE A 204 -12.33 -3.12 -12.92
CA PHE A 204 -11.46 -2.71 -14.01
C PHE A 204 -10.62 -3.88 -14.54
N VAL A 205 -10.05 -4.70 -13.65
CA VAL A 205 -9.29 -5.89 -14.06
C VAL A 205 -10.17 -6.89 -14.79
N LYS A 206 -11.42 -7.07 -14.32
CA LYS A 206 -12.42 -7.88 -15.04
C LYS A 206 -12.67 -7.36 -16.45
N ASP A 207 -12.92 -6.05 -16.60
CA ASP A 207 -13.13 -5.42 -17.90
C ASP A 207 -11.91 -5.57 -18.84
N VAL A 208 -10.69 -5.49 -18.30
CA VAL A 208 -9.46 -5.76 -19.06
C VAL A 208 -9.43 -7.21 -19.57
N ILE A 209 -9.73 -8.18 -18.69
CA ILE A 209 -9.73 -9.61 -19.05
C ILE A 209 -10.80 -9.89 -20.11
N ASP A 210 -12.03 -9.43 -19.92
CA ASP A 210 -13.14 -9.63 -20.85
C ASP A 210 -12.85 -9.01 -22.23
N THR A 211 -12.28 -7.80 -22.23
CA THR A 211 -11.88 -7.13 -23.49
C THR A 211 -10.76 -7.89 -24.20
N GLY A 212 -9.79 -8.41 -23.46
CA GLY A 212 -8.72 -9.24 -24.02
C GLY A 212 -9.25 -10.51 -24.64
N ILE A 213 -10.20 -11.21 -23.99
CA ILE A 213 -10.87 -12.40 -24.52
C ILE A 213 -11.59 -12.05 -25.83
N ALA A 214 -12.37 -10.96 -25.84
CA ALA A 214 -13.06 -10.49 -27.02
C ALA A 214 -12.13 -10.13 -28.19
N ALA A 215 -10.90 -9.69 -27.87
CA ALA A 215 -9.85 -9.42 -28.86
C ALA A 215 -9.04 -10.66 -29.26
N GLY A 216 -9.38 -11.85 -28.74
CA GLY A 216 -8.70 -13.11 -29.07
C GLY A 216 -7.44 -13.39 -28.26
N LEU A 217 -7.22 -12.66 -27.14
CA LEU A 217 -6.09 -12.89 -26.25
C LEU A 217 -6.33 -14.15 -25.39
N ASP A 218 -5.43 -15.11 -25.48
CA ASP A 218 -5.45 -16.32 -24.67
C ASP A 218 -4.67 -16.11 -23.35
N TRP A 219 -5.39 -15.75 -22.30
CA TRP A 219 -4.82 -15.49 -20.97
C TRP A 219 -4.16 -16.71 -20.32
N THR A 220 -4.54 -17.93 -20.74
CA THR A 220 -3.96 -19.17 -20.16
C THR A 220 -2.47 -19.32 -20.46
N ARG A 221 -2.00 -18.68 -21.54
CA ARG A 221 -0.59 -18.71 -21.96
C ARG A 221 0.34 -17.94 -21.03
N TYR A 222 -0.20 -17.08 -20.16
CA TYR A 222 0.61 -16.14 -19.38
C TYR A 222 0.61 -16.44 -17.86
N ALA A 223 0.03 -17.59 -17.45
CA ALA A 223 -0.07 -17.99 -16.04
C ALA A 223 -0.54 -16.83 -15.14
N VAL A 224 -1.64 -16.18 -15.54
CA VAL A 224 -2.13 -14.96 -14.89
C VAL A 224 -2.56 -15.20 -13.47
N LYS A 225 -2.11 -14.33 -12.57
CA LYS A 225 -2.48 -14.21 -11.16
C LYS A 225 -3.05 -12.81 -10.91
N LEU A 226 -3.85 -12.67 -9.85
CA LEU A 226 -4.52 -11.41 -9.54
C LEU A 226 -4.19 -10.95 -8.12
N VAL A 227 -3.91 -9.65 -7.97
CA VAL A 227 -3.93 -8.94 -6.69
C VAL A 227 -5.00 -7.86 -6.80
N LEU A 228 -6.09 -8.05 -6.09
CA LEU A 228 -7.25 -7.19 -6.19
C LEU A 228 -7.46 -6.41 -4.90
N ALA A 229 -7.71 -5.11 -5.01
CA ALA A 229 -8.00 -4.24 -3.89
C ALA A 229 -8.95 -3.11 -4.27
N GLY A 230 -9.63 -2.56 -3.26
CA GLY A 230 -10.49 -1.39 -3.39
C GLY A 230 -11.98 -1.69 -3.37
N GLU A 231 -12.39 -2.90 -3.64
CA GLU A 231 -13.78 -3.35 -3.57
C GLU A 231 -13.87 -4.87 -3.35
N VAL A 232 -15.02 -5.32 -2.88
CA VAL A 232 -15.32 -6.76 -2.75
C VAL A 232 -15.50 -7.34 -4.14
N PHE A 233 -14.92 -8.49 -4.38
CA PHE A 233 -15.14 -9.25 -5.61
C PHE A 233 -16.51 -9.91 -5.54
N SER A 234 -17.42 -9.54 -6.45
CA SER A 234 -18.78 -10.08 -6.57
C SER A 234 -18.91 -10.95 -7.82
#